data_3d6fae37a4e308fde76c92873ac991da
#
_entry.id   3d6fae37a4e308fde76c92873ac991da
#
_cell.length_a   1.000
_cell.length_b   1.000
_cell.length_c   1.000
_cell.angle_alpha   90.00
_cell.angle_beta   90.00
_cell.angle_gamma   90.00
#
_symmetry.space_group_name_H-M   'P 1'
#
loop_
_entity.id
_entity.type
_entity.pdbx_description
1 polymer ?
#
loop_
_entity_poly.entity_id
_entity_poly.type
_entity_poly.pdbx_seq_one_letter_code
_entity_poly.pdbx_strand_id
1 'polypeptide(L)'
;MATLIERYQSNYGISPGSLITEEMILRHWELEKSLRKELLESNANERGDVFAACYSRLYSELEWLNRLTDSQRKESPAIRYATWLSVIGQPPQKIYEVGSGNGQLIGYLAQCGFECKGTEITRERGARWSPKMANLFWGNSDGVHLEQFEPVNHYDVVLTDQVIEHLHPDDLPRHFHGVAAILKQGGRYILSTPHVSVGPADLSRVFGLDKSAGMHLKEYDYRELSSLLKQAGFNPIKSVIRLPHKVRHLMGRQPHPRLSSVYLSYLTAVEKLIARAPHPGVRRKIAQVARLVLFAPEIFLVAEKS
;
A
#
# COMPACT_ATOMS: atom_id res chain seq x y z
N MET A 1 2.35 -20.91 22.81
CA MET A 1 1.95 -20.29 21.53
C MET A 1 1.21 -19.00 21.86
N ALA A 2 1.38 -17.94 21.07
CA ALA A 2 0.61 -16.69 21.25
C ALA A 2 -0.90 -16.94 21.06
N THR A 3 -1.74 -16.33 21.90
CA THR A 3 -3.20 -16.40 21.80
C THR A 3 -3.70 -15.71 20.55
N LEU A 4 -4.96 -15.88 20.18
CA LEU A 4 -5.56 -15.19 19.05
C LEU A 4 -5.52 -13.66 19.24
N ILE A 5 -5.80 -13.20 20.46
CA ILE A 5 -5.77 -11.78 20.83
C ILE A 5 -4.35 -11.21 20.69
N GLU A 6 -3.33 -11.89 21.21
CA GLU A 6 -1.93 -11.44 21.11
C GLU A 6 -1.46 -11.35 19.66
N ARG A 7 -1.82 -12.30 18.81
CA ARG A 7 -1.51 -12.26 17.36
C ARG A 7 -2.21 -11.09 16.67
N TYR A 8 -3.46 -10.84 17.01
CA TYR A 8 -4.23 -9.74 16.46
C TYR A 8 -3.66 -8.38 16.89
N GLN A 9 -3.38 -8.21 18.19
CA GLN A 9 -2.74 -7.00 18.72
C GLN A 9 -1.39 -6.73 18.05
N SER A 10 -0.56 -7.77 17.90
CA SER A 10 0.73 -7.66 17.21
C SER A 10 0.58 -7.27 15.74
N ASN A 11 -0.44 -7.80 15.05
CA ASN A 11 -0.69 -7.50 13.63
C ASN A 11 -1.08 -6.03 13.40
N TYR A 12 -1.90 -5.48 14.28
CA TYR A 12 -2.40 -4.11 14.18
C TYR A 12 -1.63 -3.09 15.02
N GLY A 13 -0.58 -3.49 15.72
CA GLY A 13 0.20 -2.62 16.59
C GLY A 13 -0.60 -2.10 17.79
N ILE A 14 -1.55 -2.89 18.29
CA ILE A 14 -2.44 -2.51 19.40
C ILE A 14 -1.80 -2.91 20.73
N SER A 15 -1.87 -2.03 21.74
CA SER A 15 -1.30 -2.29 23.07
C SER A 15 -1.99 -3.46 23.77
N PRO A 16 -1.23 -4.29 24.53
CA PRO A 16 -1.76 -5.46 25.25
C PRO A 16 -2.89 -5.18 26.25
N GLY A 17 -3.04 -3.96 26.73
CA GLY A 17 -4.11 -3.56 27.65
C GLY A 17 -5.42 -3.12 27.00
N SER A 18 -5.52 -3.16 25.67
CA SER A 18 -6.72 -2.74 24.96
C SER A 18 -7.84 -3.77 25.08
N LEU A 19 -9.08 -3.28 25.24
CA LEU A 19 -10.28 -4.11 25.34
C LEU A 19 -10.63 -4.71 23.97
N ILE A 20 -10.05 -5.86 23.66
CA ILE A 20 -10.34 -6.65 22.47
C ILE A 20 -10.73 -8.05 22.91
N THR A 21 -11.85 -8.56 22.37
CA THR A 21 -12.31 -9.93 22.63
C THR A 21 -12.08 -10.82 21.41
N GLU A 22 -12.02 -12.13 21.61
CA GLU A 22 -11.96 -13.09 20.49
C GLU A 22 -13.19 -12.98 19.59
N GLU A 23 -14.37 -12.69 20.16
CA GLU A 23 -15.60 -12.47 19.39
C GLU A 23 -15.47 -11.29 18.42
N MET A 24 -14.88 -10.17 18.86
CA MET A 24 -14.60 -9.00 17.97
C MET A 24 -13.67 -9.39 16.83
N ILE A 25 -12.63 -10.20 17.10
CA ILE A 25 -11.68 -10.65 16.09
C ILE A 25 -12.36 -11.60 15.09
N LEU A 26 -13.17 -12.54 15.58
CA LEU A 26 -13.91 -13.47 14.73
C LEU A 26 -14.94 -12.75 13.87
N ARG A 27 -15.68 -11.77 14.44
CA ARG A 27 -16.61 -10.95 13.67
C ARG A 27 -15.91 -10.14 12.58
N HIS A 28 -14.76 -9.54 12.89
CA HIS A 28 -13.93 -8.85 11.89
C HIS A 28 -13.52 -9.81 10.77
N TRP A 29 -13.08 -11.02 11.12
CA TRP A 29 -12.67 -12.03 10.14
C TRP A 29 -13.82 -12.46 9.21
N GLU A 30 -15.00 -12.73 9.77
CA GLU A 30 -16.18 -13.08 8.95
C GLU A 30 -16.60 -11.92 8.04
N LEU A 31 -16.53 -10.69 8.54
CA LEU A 31 -16.79 -9.50 7.73
C LEU A 31 -15.83 -9.43 6.53
N GLU A 32 -14.50 -9.49 6.75
CA GLU A 32 -13.53 -9.42 5.66
C GLU A 32 -13.72 -10.53 4.62
N LYS A 33 -13.99 -11.76 5.05
CA LYS A 33 -14.26 -12.89 4.13
C LYS A 33 -15.52 -12.67 3.29
N SER A 34 -16.57 -12.16 3.91
CA SER A 34 -17.82 -11.84 3.22
C SER A 34 -17.62 -10.76 2.16
N LEU A 35 -16.97 -9.65 2.55
CA LEU A 35 -16.67 -8.55 1.65
C LEU A 35 -15.73 -8.97 0.52
N ARG A 36 -14.67 -9.74 0.83
CA ARG A 36 -13.78 -10.29 -0.19
C ARG A 36 -14.53 -11.08 -1.25
N LYS A 37 -15.45 -11.94 -0.85
CA LYS A 37 -16.27 -12.74 -1.77
C LYS A 37 -17.07 -11.81 -2.69
N GLU A 38 -17.79 -10.85 -2.13
CA GLU A 38 -18.59 -9.88 -2.87
C GLU A 38 -17.75 -9.06 -3.87
N LEU A 39 -16.58 -8.58 -3.44
CA LEU A 39 -15.65 -7.84 -4.29
C LEU A 39 -15.12 -8.67 -5.46
N LEU A 40 -14.72 -9.94 -5.22
CA LEU A 40 -14.19 -10.81 -6.27
C LEU A 40 -15.26 -11.35 -7.24
N GLU A 41 -16.51 -11.45 -6.80
CA GLU A 41 -17.63 -11.86 -7.64
C GLU A 41 -18.29 -10.70 -8.41
N SER A 42 -17.86 -9.45 -8.14
CA SER A 42 -18.42 -8.25 -8.78
C SER A 42 -18.10 -8.21 -10.28
N ASN A 43 -19.09 -7.85 -11.07
CA ASN A 43 -18.89 -7.65 -12.51
C ASN A 43 -18.28 -6.26 -12.81
N ALA A 44 -17.61 -6.13 -13.94
CA ALA A 44 -16.85 -4.91 -14.28
C ALA A 44 -17.70 -3.63 -14.32
N ASN A 45 -18.98 -3.70 -14.66
CA ASN A 45 -19.83 -2.52 -14.82
C ASN A 45 -20.32 -1.96 -13.48
N GLU A 46 -20.47 -2.81 -12.46
CA GLU A 46 -21.00 -2.46 -11.13
C GLU A 46 -19.91 -2.39 -10.07
N ARG A 47 -18.69 -2.78 -10.44
CA ARG A 47 -17.59 -2.98 -9.50
C ARG A 47 -17.27 -1.74 -8.68
N GLY A 48 -17.28 -0.55 -9.27
CA GLY A 48 -17.04 0.71 -8.56
C GLY A 48 -18.02 0.92 -7.40
N ASP A 49 -19.31 0.69 -7.64
CA ASP A 49 -20.37 0.85 -6.63
C ASP A 49 -20.27 -0.24 -5.56
N VAL A 50 -20.01 -1.50 -5.97
CA VAL A 50 -19.79 -2.63 -5.04
C VAL A 50 -18.61 -2.35 -4.12
N PHE A 51 -17.49 -1.87 -4.66
CA PHE A 51 -16.32 -1.51 -3.88
C PHE A 51 -16.64 -0.37 -2.90
N ALA A 52 -17.30 0.69 -3.34
CA ALA A 52 -17.69 1.79 -2.46
C ALA A 52 -18.59 1.32 -1.31
N ALA A 53 -19.60 0.48 -1.59
CA ALA A 53 -20.49 -0.09 -0.58
C ALA A 53 -19.75 -1.00 0.41
N CYS A 54 -18.89 -1.91 -0.09
CA CYS A 54 -18.10 -2.81 0.75
C CYS A 54 -17.15 -2.05 1.69
N TYR A 55 -16.45 -1.03 1.17
CA TYR A 55 -15.54 -0.24 1.99
C TYR A 55 -16.28 0.67 2.99
N SER A 56 -17.42 1.28 2.63
CA SER A 56 -18.25 2.00 3.59
C SER A 56 -18.70 1.09 4.74
N ARG A 57 -19.12 -0.13 4.41
CA ARG A 57 -19.49 -1.13 5.43
C ARG A 57 -18.29 -1.53 6.29
N LEU A 58 -17.14 -1.83 5.70
CA LEU A 58 -15.91 -2.16 6.41
C LEU A 58 -15.53 -1.06 7.42
N TYR A 59 -15.52 0.19 6.98
CA TYR A 59 -15.10 1.32 7.80
C TYR A 59 -16.10 1.62 8.93
N SER A 60 -17.39 1.47 8.68
CA SER A 60 -18.42 1.66 9.72
C SER A 60 -18.39 0.56 10.79
N GLU A 61 -18.25 -0.72 10.38
CA GLU A 61 -18.23 -1.83 11.33
C GLU A 61 -16.90 -1.92 12.11
N LEU A 62 -15.79 -1.40 11.55
CA LEU A 62 -14.46 -1.41 12.17
C LEU A 62 -14.01 -0.04 12.71
N GLU A 63 -14.92 0.89 12.96
CA GLU A 63 -14.56 2.21 13.53
C GLU A 63 -13.80 2.07 14.85
N TRP A 64 -14.15 1.08 15.67
CA TRP A 64 -13.45 0.76 16.91
C TRP A 64 -11.96 0.41 16.70
N LEU A 65 -11.64 -0.31 15.63
CA LEU A 65 -10.25 -0.68 15.29
C LEU A 65 -9.45 0.56 14.88
N ASN A 66 -10.03 1.42 14.05
CA ASN A 66 -9.41 2.68 13.65
C ASN A 66 -9.05 3.55 14.86
N ARG A 67 -9.96 3.67 15.83
CA ARG A 67 -9.72 4.43 17.08
C ARG A 67 -8.57 3.84 17.89
N LEU A 68 -8.47 2.51 17.98
CA LEU A 68 -7.39 1.84 18.70
C LEU A 68 -6.04 1.99 18.04
N THR A 69 -5.97 1.90 16.71
CA THR A 69 -4.71 1.98 15.97
C THR A 69 -4.18 3.40 15.86
N ASP A 70 -5.03 4.41 15.69
CA ASP A 70 -4.61 5.81 15.57
C ASP A 70 -4.04 6.37 16.88
N SER A 71 -4.56 5.94 18.04
CA SER A 71 -4.10 6.40 19.35
C SER A 71 -2.68 5.94 19.72
N GLN A 72 -2.12 4.96 19.01
CA GLN A 72 -0.88 4.27 19.41
C GLN A 72 0.34 4.56 18.52
N ARG A 73 0.17 5.41 17.51
CA ARG A 73 1.25 5.76 16.59
C ARG A 73 2.25 6.72 17.22
N LYS A 74 3.39 6.17 17.69
CA LYS A 74 4.45 6.93 18.40
C LYS A 74 5.51 7.55 17.47
N GLU A 75 5.65 7.05 16.25
CA GLU A 75 6.68 7.52 15.31
C GLU A 75 6.28 8.84 14.65
N SER A 76 7.19 9.81 14.62
CA SER A 76 6.92 11.09 13.95
C SER A 76 6.71 10.90 12.45
N PRO A 77 5.85 11.71 11.80
CA PRO A 77 5.65 11.66 10.35
C PRO A 77 6.95 11.81 9.55
N ALA A 78 7.86 12.64 10.01
CA ALA A 78 9.16 12.88 9.38
C ALA A 78 10.02 11.60 9.29
N ILE A 79 9.98 10.72 10.29
CA ILE A 79 10.70 9.45 10.28
C ILE A 79 9.94 8.44 9.42
N ARG A 80 8.64 8.33 9.62
CA ARG A 80 7.77 7.39 8.91
C ARG A 80 7.81 7.57 7.40
N TYR A 81 7.71 8.81 6.95
CA TYR A 81 7.60 9.16 5.53
C TYR A 81 8.92 9.63 4.90
N ALA A 82 10.04 9.50 5.62
CA ALA A 82 11.36 9.90 5.11
C ALA A 82 11.70 9.27 3.76
N THR A 83 11.36 7.99 3.55
CA THR A 83 11.58 7.31 2.27
C THR A 83 10.73 7.93 1.15
N TRP A 84 9.45 8.16 1.40
CA TRP A 84 8.53 8.80 0.45
C TRP A 84 9.05 10.17 0.05
N LEU A 85 9.31 11.04 1.03
CA LEU A 85 9.81 12.40 0.80
C LEU A 85 11.09 12.41 -0.03
N SER A 86 12.03 11.49 0.26
CA SER A 86 13.31 11.44 -0.45
C SER A 86 13.19 10.98 -1.90
N VAL A 87 12.21 10.13 -2.25
CA VAL A 87 11.99 9.69 -3.64
C VAL A 87 11.06 10.62 -4.42
N ILE A 88 10.18 11.35 -3.73
CA ILE A 88 9.37 12.42 -4.32
C ILE A 88 10.27 13.61 -4.68
N GLY A 89 11.23 13.96 -3.85
CA GLY A 89 12.15 15.07 -4.09
C GLY A 89 11.72 16.36 -3.42
N GLN A 90 11.89 17.50 -4.08
CA GLN A 90 11.67 18.84 -3.50
C GLN A 90 10.38 19.48 -4.04
N PRO A 91 9.66 20.26 -3.22
CA PRO A 91 8.58 21.12 -3.70
C PRO A 91 9.12 22.27 -4.58
N PRO A 92 8.27 22.91 -5.41
CA PRO A 92 6.86 22.57 -5.58
C PRO A 92 6.66 21.45 -6.61
N GLN A 93 5.80 20.49 -6.28
CA GLN A 93 5.31 19.47 -7.21
C GLN A 93 3.82 19.21 -6.90
N LYS A 94 3.06 18.82 -7.92
CA LYS A 94 1.66 18.40 -7.79
C LYS A 94 1.60 16.91 -7.54
N ILE A 95 1.07 16.52 -6.40
CA ILE A 95 1.01 15.14 -5.93
C ILE A 95 -0.44 14.68 -5.83
N TYR A 96 -0.72 13.49 -6.35
CA TYR A 96 -2.01 12.82 -6.23
C TYR A 96 -1.83 11.49 -5.48
N GLU A 97 -2.60 11.27 -4.42
CA GLU A 97 -2.60 10.01 -3.69
C GLU A 97 -3.94 9.29 -3.87
N VAL A 98 -3.88 8.07 -4.40
CA VAL A 98 -5.02 7.15 -4.48
C VAL A 98 -5.12 6.37 -3.20
N GLY A 99 -6.31 6.31 -2.59
CA GLY A 99 -6.51 5.54 -1.36
C GLY A 99 -5.77 6.15 -0.17
N SER A 100 -5.92 7.45 0.05
CA SER A 100 -5.17 8.20 1.08
C SER A 100 -5.49 7.80 2.52
N GLY A 101 -6.47 6.94 2.76
CA GLY A 101 -6.89 6.51 4.09
C GLY A 101 -7.27 7.68 4.99
N ASN A 102 -6.59 7.80 6.12
CA ASN A 102 -6.77 8.93 7.05
C ASN A 102 -5.95 10.18 6.65
N GLY A 103 -5.40 10.22 5.43
CA GLY A 103 -4.69 11.38 4.90
C GLY A 103 -3.36 11.70 5.55
N GLN A 104 -2.73 10.72 6.20
CA GLN A 104 -1.50 11.00 6.97
C GLN A 104 -0.29 11.28 6.09
N LEU A 105 -0.10 10.51 5.00
CA LEU A 105 1.01 10.72 4.07
C LEU A 105 0.79 12.01 3.27
N ILE A 106 -0.36 12.14 2.62
CA ILE A 106 -0.64 13.32 1.78
C ILE A 106 -0.68 14.62 2.60
N GLY A 107 -1.21 14.57 3.83
CA GLY A 107 -1.21 15.70 4.75
C GLY A 107 0.21 16.10 5.17
N TYR A 108 1.09 15.14 5.43
CA TYR A 108 2.50 15.41 5.71
C TYR A 108 3.22 16.02 4.51
N LEU A 109 2.97 15.52 3.29
CA LEU A 109 3.55 16.09 2.08
C LEU A 109 3.08 17.53 1.85
N ALA A 110 1.80 17.82 2.11
CA ALA A 110 1.29 19.19 2.06
C ALA A 110 1.99 20.12 3.08
N GLN A 111 2.26 19.63 4.30
CA GLN A 111 3.07 20.37 5.29
C GLN A 111 4.50 20.63 4.80
N CYS A 112 5.06 19.74 3.99
CA CYS A 112 6.38 19.92 3.37
C CYS A 112 6.38 20.88 2.16
N GLY A 113 5.22 21.47 1.78
CA GLY A 113 5.12 22.48 0.74
C GLY A 113 4.74 21.96 -0.65
N PHE A 114 4.30 20.70 -0.79
CA PHE A 114 3.76 20.17 -2.03
C PHE A 114 2.30 20.59 -2.23
N GLU A 115 1.85 20.69 -3.49
CA GLU A 115 0.43 20.83 -3.84
C GLU A 115 -0.17 19.42 -3.92
N CYS A 116 -1.07 19.10 -3.00
CA CYS A 116 -1.50 17.74 -2.77
C CYS A 116 -3.00 17.55 -3.01
N LYS A 117 -3.38 16.43 -3.61
CA LYS A 117 -4.75 15.93 -3.64
C LYS A 117 -4.78 14.49 -3.19
N GLY A 118 -5.54 14.23 -2.12
CA GLY A 118 -5.83 12.89 -1.62
C GLY A 118 -7.21 12.42 -2.08
N THR A 119 -7.33 11.14 -2.42
CA THR A 119 -8.62 10.55 -2.81
C THR A 119 -8.87 9.24 -2.10
N GLU A 120 -10.16 8.96 -1.89
CA GLU A 120 -10.67 7.73 -1.33
C GLU A 120 -11.90 7.27 -2.12
N ILE A 121 -12.19 5.97 -2.08
CA ILE A 121 -13.38 5.41 -2.70
C ILE A 121 -14.65 5.80 -1.92
N THR A 122 -14.53 6.06 -0.62
CA THR A 122 -15.64 6.45 0.26
C THR A 122 -15.43 7.86 0.78
N ARG A 123 -16.54 8.48 1.30
CA ARG A 123 -16.49 9.82 1.90
C ARG A 123 -16.19 9.80 3.39
N GLU A 124 -16.14 8.64 4.01
CA GLU A 124 -15.94 8.47 5.46
C GLU A 124 -14.51 8.71 5.90
N ARG A 125 -13.55 8.64 4.97
CA ARG A 125 -12.12 8.85 5.23
C ARG A 125 -11.59 10.10 4.53
N GLY A 126 -10.33 10.43 4.75
CA GLY A 126 -9.62 11.52 4.10
C GLY A 126 -9.95 12.88 4.70
N ALA A 127 -10.74 13.66 4.02
CA ALA A 127 -11.08 15.05 4.39
C ALA A 127 -11.54 15.24 5.85
N ARG A 128 -12.15 14.22 6.45
CA ARG A 128 -12.65 14.25 7.83
C ARG A 128 -11.52 14.33 8.87
N TRP A 129 -10.35 13.78 8.57
CA TRP A 129 -9.27 13.57 9.52
C TRP A 129 -8.04 14.45 9.28
N SER A 130 -7.96 15.10 8.12
CA SER A 130 -6.82 15.91 7.75
C SER A 130 -6.97 17.37 8.12
N PRO A 131 -5.88 18.03 8.51
CA PRO A 131 -5.89 19.47 8.74
C PRO A 131 -6.28 20.20 7.45
N LYS A 132 -7.07 21.25 7.57
CA LYS A 132 -7.40 22.14 6.45
C LYS A 132 -6.15 22.94 6.08
N MET A 133 -5.63 22.74 4.88
CA MET A 133 -4.49 23.47 4.34
C MET A 133 -4.83 23.97 2.93
N ALA A 134 -4.31 25.15 2.57
CA ALA A 134 -4.60 25.79 1.27
C ALA A 134 -4.08 24.98 0.07
N ASN A 135 -3.06 24.13 0.28
CA ASN A 135 -2.40 23.29 -0.71
C ASN A 135 -2.78 21.81 -0.61
N LEU A 136 -3.84 21.46 0.15
CA LEU A 136 -4.35 20.09 0.29
C LEU A 136 -5.81 20.02 -0.12
N PHE A 137 -6.09 19.25 -1.16
CA PHE A 137 -7.42 19.04 -1.73
C PHE A 137 -7.87 17.60 -1.52
N TRP A 138 -9.17 17.38 -1.52
CA TRP A 138 -9.79 16.06 -1.35
C TRP A 138 -10.80 15.74 -2.44
N GLY A 139 -10.84 14.48 -2.85
CA GLY A 139 -11.81 13.97 -3.82
C GLY A 139 -12.20 12.53 -3.56
N ASN A 140 -13.17 12.05 -4.34
CA ASN A 140 -13.50 10.64 -4.44
C ASN A 140 -12.99 10.10 -5.78
N SER A 141 -12.55 8.84 -5.79
CA SER A 141 -12.12 8.13 -6.98
C SER A 141 -12.34 6.64 -6.77
N ASP A 142 -12.67 5.91 -7.83
CA ASP A 142 -12.72 4.44 -7.81
C ASP A 142 -11.31 3.80 -7.77
N GLY A 143 -10.26 4.62 -7.88
CA GLY A 143 -8.88 4.18 -7.94
C GLY A 143 -8.48 3.52 -9.27
N VAL A 144 -9.39 3.38 -10.22
CA VAL A 144 -9.18 2.64 -11.49
C VAL A 144 -9.23 3.55 -12.70
N HIS A 145 -10.30 4.33 -12.84
CA HIS A 145 -10.56 5.21 -14.00
C HIS A 145 -10.16 6.65 -13.70
N LEU A 146 -8.91 6.87 -13.31
CA LEU A 146 -8.47 8.14 -12.72
C LEU A 146 -8.69 9.34 -13.64
N GLU A 147 -8.59 9.17 -14.96
CA GLU A 147 -8.83 10.24 -15.96
C GLU A 147 -10.30 10.66 -16.07
N GLN A 148 -11.23 9.96 -15.43
CA GLN A 148 -12.61 10.41 -15.29
C GLN A 148 -12.80 11.39 -14.12
N PHE A 149 -11.88 11.39 -13.17
CA PHE A 149 -11.92 12.21 -11.96
C PHE A 149 -10.92 13.37 -12.01
N GLU A 150 -9.84 13.22 -12.82
CA GLU A 150 -8.70 14.12 -12.82
C GLU A 150 -8.30 14.53 -14.24
N PRO A 151 -7.74 15.74 -14.41
CA PRO A 151 -7.21 16.17 -15.69
C PRO A 151 -6.03 15.31 -16.15
N VAL A 152 -5.98 15.00 -17.44
CA VAL A 152 -4.83 14.29 -18.02
C VAL A 152 -3.56 15.17 -18.00
N ASN A 153 -2.39 14.54 -17.89
CA ASN A 153 -1.08 15.21 -17.88
C ASN A 153 -0.97 16.35 -16.83
N HIS A 154 -1.51 16.13 -15.65
CA HIS A 154 -1.62 17.19 -14.63
C HIS A 154 -0.67 17.04 -13.46
N TYR A 155 -0.41 15.80 -12.99
CA TYR A 155 0.37 15.54 -11.80
C TYR A 155 1.83 15.24 -12.10
N ASP A 156 2.74 15.70 -11.23
CA ASP A 156 4.17 15.38 -11.29
C ASP A 156 4.43 14.01 -10.64
N VAL A 157 3.65 13.67 -9.61
CA VAL A 157 3.74 12.42 -8.88
C VAL A 157 2.35 11.86 -8.56
N VAL A 158 2.16 10.57 -8.77
CA VAL A 158 1.01 9.81 -8.27
C VAL A 158 1.53 8.80 -7.25
N LEU A 159 0.81 8.63 -6.13
CA LEU A 159 1.17 7.73 -5.03
C LEU A 159 0.09 6.69 -4.79
N THR A 160 0.50 5.46 -4.45
CA THR A 160 -0.34 4.48 -3.77
C THR A 160 0.46 3.82 -2.65
N ASP A 161 -0.05 3.89 -1.42
CA ASP A 161 0.56 3.25 -0.25
C ASP A 161 -0.39 2.18 0.30
N GLN A 162 -0.09 0.90 0.07
CA GLN A 162 -0.91 -0.24 0.46
C GLN A 162 -2.34 -0.17 -0.13
N VAL A 163 -2.46 -0.03 -1.43
CA VAL A 163 -3.74 0.13 -2.14
C VAL A 163 -3.96 -0.93 -3.20
N ILE A 164 -2.96 -1.22 -4.03
CA ILE A 164 -3.14 -2.06 -5.24
C ILE A 164 -3.50 -3.52 -4.91
N GLU A 165 -3.15 -4.01 -3.74
CA GLU A 165 -3.54 -5.33 -3.22
C GLU A 165 -5.05 -5.43 -2.91
N HIS A 166 -5.70 -4.28 -2.76
CA HIS A 166 -7.13 -4.15 -2.50
C HIS A 166 -7.96 -3.96 -3.77
N LEU A 167 -7.35 -3.62 -4.90
CA LEU A 167 -8.04 -3.51 -6.18
C LEU A 167 -8.44 -4.90 -6.70
N HIS A 168 -9.52 -4.96 -7.48
CA HIS A 168 -9.84 -6.18 -8.19
C HIS A 168 -8.69 -6.55 -9.14
N PRO A 169 -8.20 -7.82 -9.17
CA PRO A 169 -7.04 -8.18 -9.97
C PRO A 169 -7.16 -7.83 -11.46
N ASP A 170 -8.36 -7.89 -12.02
CA ASP A 170 -8.61 -7.58 -13.42
C ASP A 170 -8.54 -6.07 -13.72
N ASP A 171 -8.70 -5.21 -12.70
CA ASP A 171 -8.68 -3.77 -12.85
C ASP A 171 -7.27 -3.18 -12.71
N LEU A 172 -6.30 -3.92 -12.21
CA LEU A 172 -4.96 -3.40 -11.99
C LEU A 172 -4.28 -2.86 -13.28
N PRO A 173 -4.39 -3.53 -14.45
CA PRO A 173 -3.88 -2.94 -15.69
C PRO A 173 -4.55 -1.60 -16.03
N ARG A 174 -5.87 -1.49 -15.80
CA ARG A 174 -6.63 -0.27 -16.05
C ARG A 174 -6.25 0.85 -15.09
N HIS A 175 -6.03 0.51 -13.79
CA HIS A 175 -5.48 1.45 -12.82
C HIS A 175 -4.14 2.04 -13.29
N PHE A 176 -3.19 1.21 -13.76
CA PHE A 176 -1.90 1.72 -14.24
C PHE A 176 -2.04 2.61 -15.47
N HIS A 177 -2.96 2.33 -16.39
CA HIS A 177 -3.27 3.22 -17.51
C HIS A 177 -3.88 4.53 -17.04
N GLY A 178 -4.79 4.51 -16.06
CA GLY A 178 -5.36 5.69 -15.42
C GLY A 178 -4.30 6.57 -14.76
N VAL A 179 -3.37 5.95 -14.02
CA VAL A 179 -2.22 6.64 -13.43
C VAL A 179 -1.35 7.29 -14.52
N ALA A 180 -1.03 6.56 -15.59
CA ALA A 180 -0.26 7.11 -16.70
C ALA A 180 -0.98 8.27 -17.37
N ALA A 181 -2.31 8.22 -17.52
CA ALA A 181 -3.08 9.27 -18.15
C ALA A 181 -3.01 10.61 -17.40
N ILE A 182 -3.13 10.60 -16.06
CA ILE A 182 -3.12 11.82 -15.24
C ILE A 182 -1.72 12.35 -14.94
N LEU A 183 -0.67 11.52 -15.05
CA LEU A 183 0.73 11.96 -14.92
C LEU A 183 1.17 12.79 -16.10
N LYS A 184 1.97 13.82 -15.84
CA LYS A 184 2.75 14.52 -16.86
C LYS A 184 3.77 13.61 -17.52
N GLN A 185 4.25 13.99 -18.71
CA GLN A 185 5.42 13.34 -19.32
C GLN A 185 6.63 13.44 -18.38
N GLY A 186 7.34 12.32 -18.15
CA GLY A 186 8.40 12.23 -17.15
C GLY A 186 7.91 12.26 -15.69
N GLY A 187 6.59 12.32 -15.47
CA GLY A 187 5.98 12.18 -14.15
C GLY A 187 6.17 10.78 -13.58
N ARG A 188 6.08 10.64 -12.26
CA ARG A 188 6.43 9.39 -11.57
C ARG A 188 5.24 8.80 -10.82
N TYR A 189 5.06 7.51 -11.00
CA TYR A 189 4.22 6.69 -10.14
C TYR A 189 5.06 6.03 -9.05
N ILE A 190 4.71 6.24 -7.79
CA ILE A 190 5.39 5.67 -6.64
C ILE A 190 4.40 4.79 -5.90
N LEU A 191 4.70 3.51 -5.75
CA LEU A 191 3.81 2.56 -5.10
C LEU A 191 4.50 1.75 -4.02
N SER A 192 3.76 1.43 -2.96
CA SER A 192 4.11 0.40 -2.00
C SER A 192 2.99 -0.64 -1.88
N THR A 193 3.35 -1.92 -1.70
CA THR A 193 2.41 -3.02 -1.51
C THR A 193 3.12 -4.21 -0.86
N PRO A 194 2.42 -5.11 -0.13
CA PRO A 194 3.03 -6.32 0.41
C PRO A 194 3.55 -7.25 -0.68
N HIS A 195 4.63 -7.97 -0.36
CA HIS A 195 5.19 -8.97 -1.26
C HIS A 195 4.60 -10.36 -0.99
N VAL A 196 4.04 -11.01 -2.00
CA VAL A 196 3.35 -12.31 -1.90
C VAL A 196 4.18 -13.42 -1.24
N SER A 197 5.50 -13.44 -1.40
CA SER A 197 6.36 -14.49 -0.82
C SER A 197 6.61 -14.35 0.68
N VAL A 198 6.19 -13.23 1.30
CA VAL A 198 6.38 -13.00 2.75
C VAL A 198 5.24 -13.60 3.57
N GLY A 199 4.20 -14.07 2.92
CA GLY A 199 2.94 -14.57 3.48
C GLY A 199 1.92 -13.43 3.60
N PRO A 200 0.66 -13.76 3.91
CA PRO A 200 -0.40 -12.77 3.87
C PRO A 200 -0.10 -11.60 4.80
N ALA A 201 -0.34 -10.40 4.31
CA ALA A 201 -0.14 -9.17 5.07
C ALA A 201 -1.47 -8.60 5.62
N ASP A 202 -2.60 -9.26 5.30
CA ASP A 202 -3.92 -8.97 5.84
C ASP A 202 -4.22 -9.78 7.12
N LEU A 203 -5.48 -9.75 7.56
CA LEU A 203 -5.96 -10.46 8.75
C LEU A 203 -5.75 -11.98 8.70
N SER A 204 -5.60 -12.58 7.51
CA SER A 204 -5.30 -14.01 7.31
C SER A 204 -4.07 -14.48 8.09
N ARG A 205 -3.08 -13.58 8.28
CA ARG A 205 -1.86 -13.85 9.07
C ARG A 205 -2.18 -14.20 10.53
N VAL A 206 -3.18 -13.55 11.12
CA VAL A 206 -3.61 -13.77 12.50
C VAL A 206 -4.16 -15.18 12.66
N PHE A 207 -4.82 -15.70 11.63
CA PHE A 207 -5.38 -17.06 11.56
C PHE A 207 -4.38 -18.12 11.07
N GLY A 208 -3.14 -17.73 10.79
CA GLY A 208 -2.09 -18.66 10.37
C GLY A 208 -2.25 -19.20 8.95
N LEU A 209 -3.00 -18.51 8.10
CA LEU A 209 -3.16 -18.91 6.71
C LEU A 209 -1.89 -18.64 5.89
N ASP A 210 -1.73 -19.36 4.79
CA ASP A 210 -0.60 -19.22 3.88
C ASP A 210 -0.84 -18.24 2.73
N LYS A 211 -2.10 -17.86 2.52
CA LYS A 211 -2.54 -16.91 1.49
C LYS A 211 -3.54 -15.94 2.05
N SER A 212 -3.62 -14.75 1.48
CA SER A 212 -4.63 -13.76 1.80
C SER A 212 -6.05 -14.28 1.48
N ALA A 213 -6.92 -14.20 2.46
CA ALA A 213 -8.33 -14.55 2.38
C ALA A 213 -9.23 -13.48 3.05
N GLY A 214 -8.64 -12.35 3.44
CA GLY A 214 -9.29 -11.13 3.92
C GLY A 214 -9.35 -10.08 2.82
N MET A 215 -9.13 -8.82 3.17
CA MET A 215 -9.29 -7.69 2.25
C MET A 215 -8.16 -7.51 1.22
N HIS A 216 -7.04 -8.21 1.32
CA HIS A 216 -6.08 -8.26 0.22
C HIS A 216 -6.60 -9.20 -0.85
N LEU A 217 -7.18 -8.67 -1.91
CA LEU A 217 -7.73 -9.45 -3.01
C LEU A 217 -6.62 -10.20 -3.76
N LYS A 218 -5.47 -9.55 -3.94
CA LYS A 218 -4.27 -10.18 -4.51
C LYS A 218 -2.99 -9.50 -4.01
N GLU A 219 -2.04 -10.28 -3.52
CA GLU A 219 -0.68 -9.82 -3.25
C GLU A 219 0.23 -10.15 -4.44
N TYR A 220 1.17 -9.25 -4.73
CA TYR A 220 1.97 -9.25 -5.97
C TYR A 220 3.44 -9.57 -5.73
N ASP A 221 4.15 -9.80 -6.83
CA ASP A 221 5.60 -9.88 -6.88
C ASP A 221 6.20 -8.75 -7.74
N TYR A 222 7.52 -8.50 -7.63
CA TYR A 222 8.21 -7.45 -8.39
C TYR A 222 8.11 -7.66 -9.90
N ARG A 223 8.18 -8.92 -10.36
CA ARG A 223 8.16 -9.27 -11.78
C ARG A 223 6.80 -8.96 -12.40
N GLU A 224 5.72 -9.39 -11.73
CA GLU A 224 4.37 -9.15 -12.21
C GLU A 224 4.09 -7.64 -12.30
N LEU A 225 4.34 -6.89 -11.22
CA LEU A 225 4.12 -5.46 -11.21
C LEU A 225 4.97 -4.72 -12.23
N SER A 226 6.27 -5.07 -12.35
CA SER A 226 7.15 -4.45 -13.36
C SER A 226 6.68 -4.74 -14.78
N SER A 227 6.12 -5.92 -15.04
CA SER A 227 5.57 -6.25 -16.36
C SER A 227 4.33 -5.42 -16.69
N LEU A 228 3.38 -5.34 -15.74
CA LEU A 228 2.16 -4.55 -15.92
C LEU A 228 2.43 -3.06 -16.06
N LEU A 229 3.35 -2.51 -15.26
CA LEU A 229 3.77 -1.11 -15.36
C LEU A 229 4.39 -0.80 -16.73
N LYS A 230 5.25 -1.68 -17.26
CA LYS A 230 5.82 -1.52 -18.60
C LYS A 230 4.74 -1.52 -19.70
N GLN A 231 3.75 -2.41 -19.58
CA GLN A 231 2.63 -2.46 -20.51
C GLN A 231 1.79 -1.16 -20.49
N ALA A 232 1.72 -0.50 -19.34
CA ALA A 232 1.06 0.80 -19.18
C ALA A 232 1.92 2.01 -19.57
N GLY A 233 3.13 1.79 -20.14
CA GLY A 233 3.99 2.87 -20.65
C GLY A 233 4.95 3.46 -19.63
N PHE A 234 5.27 2.74 -18.53
CA PHE A 234 6.25 3.20 -17.55
C PHE A 234 7.65 2.65 -17.83
N ASN A 235 8.63 3.53 -17.98
CA ASN A 235 10.04 3.20 -18.11
C ASN A 235 10.92 4.45 -17.87
N PRO A 236 11.97 4.43 -17.01
CA PRO A 236 12.45 3.28 -16.25
C PRO A 236 11.60 2.96 -15.01
N ILE A 237 11.70 1.69 -14.56
CA ILE A 237 11.18 1.25 -13.28
C ILE A 237 12.36 0.96 -12.35
N LYS A 238 12.30 1.49 -11.13
CA LYS A 238 13.36 1.37 -10.12
C LYS A 238 12.77 0.94 -8.78
N SER A 239 13.55 0.23 -7.97
CA SER A 239 13.21 -0.05 -6.58
C SER A 239 14.11 0.73 -5.63
N VAL A 240 13.62 0.99 -4.42
CA VAL A 240 14.35 1.67 -3.36
C VAL A 240 15.25 0.69 -2.62
N ILE A 241 16.54 0.97 -2.55
CA ILE A 241 17.49 0.21 -1.73
C ILE A 241 17.20 0.52 -0.26
N ARG A 242 16.60 -0.45 0.44
CA ARG A 242 16.30 -0.35 1.89
C ARG A 242 17.32 -1.15 2.67
N LEU A 243 18.10 -0.47 3.51
CA LEU A 243 19.00 -1.15 4.44
C LEU A 243 18.20 -1.74 5.61
N PRO A 244 18.57 -2.92 6.11
CA PRO A 244 17.96 -3.50 7.32
C PRO A 244 18.03 -2.54 8.49
N HIS A 245 17.00 -2.55 9.35
CA HIS A 245 16.89 -1.62 10.48
C HIS A 245 18.14 -1.63 11.38
N LYS A 246 18.71 -2.81 11.66
CA LYS A 246 19.95 -2.95 12.45
C LYS A 246 21.14 -2.21 11.82
N VAL A 247 21.26 -2.26 10.48
CA VAL A 247 22.33 -1.58 9.75
C VAL A 247 22.12 -0.05 9.79
N ARG A 248 20.88 0.40 9.61
CA ARG A 248 20.53 1.83 9.69
C ARG A 248 20.83 2.41 11.08
N HIS A 249 20.49 1.67 12.13
CA HIS A 249 20.77 2.09 13.51
C HIS A 249 22.26 2.19 13.81
N LEU A 250 23.06 1.25 13.28
CA LEU A 250 24.52 1.25 13.44
C LEU A 250 25.20 2.42 12.72
N MET A 251 24.63 2.88 11.60
CA MET A 251 25.20 3.97 10.79
C MET A 251 24.91 5.38 11.35
N GLY A 252 24.09 5.51 12.40
CA GLY A 252 23.77 6.80 13.06
C GLY A 252 23.12 7.85 12.16
N ARG A 253 22.99 7.59 10.88
CA ARG A 253 22.31 8.45 9.89
C ARG A 253 21.40 7.56 9.04
N GLN A 254 20.21 8.07 8.72
CA GLN A 254 19.41 7.45 7.67
C GLN A 254 20.08 7.75 6.32
N PRO A 255 20.66 6.74 5.64
CA PRO A 255 21.18 6.97 4.30
C PRO A 255 20.01 7.35 3.40
N HIS A 256 20.21 8.37 2.57
CA HIS A 256 19.22 8.72 1.55
C HIS A 256 18.91 7.47 0.72
N PRO A 257 17.65 7.08 0.62
CA PRO A 257 17.28 5.93 -0.17
C PRO A 257 17.70 6.13 -1.62
N ARG A 258 18.36 5.13 -2.17
CA ARG A 258 18.82 5.15 -3.57
C ARG A 258 17.87 4.35 -4.43
N LEU A 259 17.42 4.95 -5.53
CA LEU A 259 16.66 4.29 -6.57
C LEU A 259 17.61 3.53 -7.51
N SER A 260 17.31 2.26 -7.80
CA SER A 260 18.16 1.44 -8.66
C SER A 260 17.35 0.41 -9.47
N SER A 261 17.55 0.41 -10.78
CA SER A 261 17.05 -0.64 -11.68
C SER A 261 17.85 -1.94 -11.52
N VAL A 262 19.16 -1.83 -11.19
CA VAL A 262 20.00 -3.00 -10.91
C VAL A 262 19.53 -3.71 -9.65
N TYR A 263 19.17 -2.95 -8.61
CA TYR A 263 18.61 -3.52 -7.41
C TYR A 263 17.24 -4.19 -7.67
N LEU A 264 16.38 -3.60 -8.50
CA LEU A 264 15.14 -4.24 -8.94
C LEU A 264 15.41 -5.57 -9.67
N SER A 265 16.42 -5.62 -10.54
CA SER A 265 16.81 -6.87 -11.21
C SER A 265 17.31 -7.93 -10.22
N TYR A 266 18.08 -7.52 -9.20
CA TYR A 266 18.49 -8.40 -8.10
C TYR A 266 17.27 -8.95 -7.33
N LEU A 267 16.33 -8.08 -6.92
CA LEU A 267 15.09 -8.48 -6.22
C LEU A 267 14.30 -9.51 -7.04
N THR A 268 14.14 -9.27 -8.35
CA THR A 268 13.44 -10.17 -9.27
C THR A 268 14.17 -11.53 -9.40
N ALA A 269 15.50 -11.54 -9.36
CA ALA A 269 16.28 -12.77 -9.38
C ALA A 269 16.11 -13.59 -8.08
N VAL A 270 16.18 -12.93 -6.91
CA VAL A 270 15.93 -13.57 -5.61
C VAL A 270 14.52 -14.14 -5.55
N GLU A 271 13.53 -13.40 -6.01
CA GLU A 271 12.13 -13.80 -6.10
C GLU A 271 11.95 -15.08 -6.93
N LYS A 272 12.60 -15.19 -8.10
CA LYS A 272 12.60 -16.42 -8.90
C LYS A 272 13.17 -17.61 -8.14
N LEU A 273 14.19 -17.41 -7.31
CA LEU A 273 14.74 -18.47 -6.46
C LEU A 273 13.75 -18.90 -5.37
N ILE A 274 13.11 -17.93 -4.69
CA ILE A 274 12.08 -18.20 -3.68
C ILE A 274 10.90 -18.96 -4.29
N ALA A 275 10.45 -18.57 -5.48
CA ALA A 275 9.32 -19.19 -6.19
C ALA A 275 9.55 -20.67 -6.55
N ARG A 276 10.81 -21.13 -6.66
CA ARG A 276 11.15 -22.55 -6.93
C ARG A 276 10.86 -23.48 -5.75
N ALA A 277 10.73 -22.95 -4.54
CA ALA A 277 10.38 -23.76 -3.38
C ALA A 277 8.93 -24.29 -3.49
N PRO A 278 8.70 -25.58 -3.23
CA PRO A 278 7.40 -26.23 -3.53
C PRO A 278 6.27 -25.76 -2.59
N HIS A 279 6.59 -25.43 -1.33
CA HIS A 279 5.58 -25.12 -0.32
C HIS A 279 5.62 -23.65 0.11
N PRO A 280 4.45 -22.99 0.32
CA PRO A 280 4.35 -21.60 0.78
C PRO A 280 5.13 -21.33 2.07
N GLY A 281 5.06 -22.23 3.06
CA GLY A 281 5.81 -22.10 4.32
C GLY A 281 7.33 -22.12 4.12
N VAL A 282 7.85 -22.90 3.16
CA VAL A 282 9.28 -22.91 2.81
C VAL A 282 9.66 -21.61 2.10
N ARG A 283 8.82 -21.12 1.16
CA ARG A 283 9.02 -19.82 0.50
C ARG A 283 9.13 -18.69 1.52
N ARG A 284 8.23 -18.68 2.52
CA ARG A 284 8.24 -17.68 3.60
C ARG A 284 9.54 -17.72 4.41
N LYS A 285 10.02 -18.92 4.78
CA LYS A 285 11.31 -19.07 5.48
C LYS A 285 12.48 -18.58 4.64
N ILE A 286 12.53 -18.94 3.35
CA ILE A 286 13.57 -18.47 2.44
C ILE A 286 13.50 -16.95 2.28
N ALA A 287 12.30 -16.37 2.13
CA ALA A 287 12.12 -14.92 2.07
C ALA A 287 12.58 -14.21 3.35
N GLN A 288 12.33 -14.81 4.53
CA GLN A 288 12.83 -14.28 5.80
C GLN A 288 14.37 -14.27 5.87
N VAL A 289 15.03 -15.35 5.42
CA VAL A 289 16.50 -15.41 5.32
C VAL A 289 17.03 -14.42 4.29
N ALA A 290 16.36 -14.29 3.14
CA ALA A 290 16.72 -13.35 2.09
C ALA A 290 16.71 -11.87 2.54
N ARG A 291 15.97 -11.54 3.62
CA ARG A 291 16.06 -10.20 4.25
C ARG A 291 17.44 -9.86 4.76
N LEU A 292 18.24 -10.85 5.12
CA LEU A 292 19.65 -10.65 5.53
C LEU A 292 20.51 -10.17 4.37
N VAL A 293 20.10 -10.46 3.13
CA VAL A 293 20.76 -10.06 1.90
C VAL A 293 19.92 -9.03 1.11
N LEU A 294 19.33 -8.08 1.83
CA LEU A 294 18.63 -6.92 1.28
C LEU A 294 17.30 -7.23 0.53
N PHE A 295 16.71 -8.41 0.68
CA PHE A 295 15.38 -8.65 0.12
C PHE A 295 14.32 -7.93 0.97
N ALA A 296 13.59 -6.99 0.38
CA ALA A 296 12.55 -6.23 1.07
C ALA A 296 11.23 -7.02 1.14
N PRO A 297 10.58 -7.09 2.31
CA PRO A 297 9.29 -7.77 2.49
C PRO A 297 8.10 -7.00 1.92
N GLU A 298 8.32 -5.76 1.58
CA GLU A 298 7.38 -4.85 0.99
C GLU A 298 7.96 -4.36 -0.33
N ILE A 299 7.17 -4.44 -1.37
CA ILE A 299 7.49 -3.88 -2.67
C ILE A 299 7.42 -2.36 -2.56
N PHE A 300 8.43 -1.69 -3.08
CA PHE A 300 8.43 -0.23 -3.24
C PHE A 300 9.04 0.09 -4.60
N LEU A 301 8.20 0.55 -5.51
CA LEU A 301 8.58 0.86 -6.89
C LEU A 301 8.40 2.34 -7.19
N VAL A 302 9.28 2.85 -8.02
CA VAL A 302 9.18 4.16 -8.66
C VAL A 302 9.25 3.93 -10.17
N ALA A 303 8.19 4.27 -10.86
CA ALA A 303 8.01 4.08 -12.30
C ALA A 303 7.79 5.44 -12.97
N GLU A 304 8.56 5.76 -13.99
CA GLU A 304 8.49 7.03 -14.72
C GLU A 304 7.66 6.85 -15.99
N LYS A 305 6.75 7.79 -16.27
CA LYS A 305 5.97 7.81 -17.49
C LYS A 305 6.88 8.17 -18.66
N SER A 306 6.99 7.24 -19.64
CA SER A 306 7.81 7.43 -20.86
C SER A 306 7.17 8.38 -21.84
#